data_adc0009cc2700f9146862c0fe90faf87
#
_entry.id   adc0009cc2700f9146862c0fe90faf87
#
_cell.length_a   1.000
_cell.length_b   1.000
_cell.length_c   1.000
_cell.angle_alpha   90.00
_cell.angle_beta   90.00
_cell.angle_gamma   90.00
#
_symmetry.space_group_name_H-M   'P 1'
#
loop_
_entity.id
_entity.type
_entity.pdbx_description
1 polymer ?
#
loop_
_entity_poly.entity_id
_entity_poly.type
_entity_poly.pdbx_seq_one_letter_code
_entity_poly.pdbx_strand_id
1 'polypeptide(L)'
;MSSLYEHLGTPAVEEQRYQPSVEFDGAAAVITTGTIEQEPGQPPEYADILRSIGRDPERFRLAAILYEKHWEVAARELLRDEAGEPQIDASGKAVYGDLRKTWLASYKLRVEPIDAGGPADLEELVANARRREFENYADVTGRPYWFVFQAGDLQLGKVSRDGSTEQIVDTFTASVERAKRQLRTMAPLGIAGVQISMPGDCIEGNQSQRGKNNGYLTEQSITEQTRLLRRLMMLAVDELSGAPQVYVDVVNGNHDRSQEQLNTWPGDGWATEQAIAVSDALKLNPTAYGHVEVRIPDKWSGCMTVPVGDTVVTVVHGHQWPRNKALDWLAKQAVHNQPAGASQVVQHGHWHTWTVEGHATKTLIGGPTFDCGSDYFRERHGGESRRGGLTYLLRSGEVSRMGIV
;
A
#
# COMPACT_ATOMS: atom_id res chain seq x y z
N MET A 1 -16.89 -22.47 64.95
CA MET A 1 -17.28 -22.97 63.63
C MET A 1 -17.47 -21.77 62.72
N SER A 2 -16.42 -21.33 62.11
CA SER A 2 -16.42 -20.22 61.13
C SER A 2 -17.05 -20.76 59.84
N SER A 3 -18.05 -20.03 59.37
CA SER A 3 -18.88 -20.41 58.24
C SER A 3 -18.05 -20.46 56.95
N LEU A 4 -18.18 -21.55 56.20
CA LEU A 4 -17.56 -21.79 54.89
C LEU A 4 -17.98 -20.76 53.82
N TYR A 5 -18.88 -19.84 54.15
CA TYR A 5 -19.40 -18.79 53.24
C TYR A 5 -18.57 -17.50 53.20
N GLU A 6 -17.59 -17.37 54.08
CA GLU A 6 -16.73 -16.16 54.10
C GLU A 6 -15.52 -16.26 53.17
N HIS A 7 -15.30 -17.42 52.51
CA HIS A 7 -14.16 -17.66 51.64
C HIS A 7 -14.51 -17.87 50.13
N LEU A 8 -15.79 -17.84 49.81
CA LEU A 8 -16.22 -17.76 48.41
C LEU A 8 -16.44 -16.32 48.05
N GLY A 9 -15.37 -15.62 47.70
CA GLY A 9 -15.50 -14.40 46.93
C GLY A 9 -16.43 -14.67 45.77
N THR A 10 -17.46 -13.84 45.61
CA THR A 10 -18.36 -13.86 44.46
C THR A 10 -17.47 -13.93 43.23
N PRO A 11 -17.57 -14.96 42.38
CA PRO A 11 -16.82 -14.93 41.14
C PRO A 11 -17.28 -13.65 40.42
N ALA A 12 -16.33 -12.77 40.12
CA ALA A 12 -16.57 -11.75 39.14
C ALA A 12 -17.06 -12.52 37.92
N VAL A 13 -18.30 -12.27 37.50
CA VAL A 13 -18.81 -12.73 36.25
C VAL A 13 -17.89 -12.05 35.25
N GLU A 14 -16.89 -12.78 34.75
CA GLU A 14 -16.14 -12.38 33.58
C GLU A 14 -17.21 -12.22 32.49
N GLU A 15 -17.59 -10.97 32.23
CA GLU A 15 -18.33 -10.63 31.04
C GLU A 15 -17.56 -11.26 29.89
N GLN A 16 -18.14 -12.31 29.28
CA GLN A 16 -17.60 -12.84 28.03
C GLN A 16 -17.71 -11.74 26.98
N ARG A 17 -16.74 -10.86 26.98
CA ARG A 17 -16.59 -9.84 25.94
C ARG A 17 -16.13 -10.55 24.70
N TYR A 18 -17.04 -10.72 23.74
CA TYR A 18 -16.67 -11.13 22.41
C TYR A 18 -15.70 -10.09 21.84
N GLN A 19 -14.47 -10.52 21.55
CA GLN A 19 -13.50 -9.65 20.93
C GLN A 19 -13.81 -9.55 19.43
N PRO A 20 -13.84 -8.34 18.86
CA PRO A 20 -14.02 -8.20 17.43
C PRO A 20 -12.86 -8.87 16.68
N SER A 21 -13.19 -9.62 15.63
CA SER A 21 -12.22 -10.25 14.76
C SER A 21 -12.66 -10.16 13.31
N VAL A 22 -11.69 -10.16 12.39
CA VAL A 22 -11.92 -10.18 10.96
C VAL A 22 -11.12 -11.31 10.37
N GLU A 23 -11.81 -12.26 9.74
CA GLU A 23 -11.22 -13.39 9.01
C GLU A 23 -11.50 -13.21 7.52
N PHE A 24 -10.49 -13.39 6.68
CA PHE A 24 -10.61 -13.24 5.23
C PHE A 24 -10.62 -14.61 4.57
N ASP A 25 -11.62 -14.91 3.70
CA ASP A 25 -11.73 -16.18 2.97
C ASP A 25 -11.31 -16.09 1.49
N GLY A 26 -10.70 -14.96 1.09
CA GLY A 26 -10.20 -14.71 -0.27
C GLY A 26 -11.19 -13.99 -1.21
N ALA A 27 -12.49 -13.99 -0.90
CA ALA A 27 -13.51 -13.30 -1.69
C ALA A 27 -14.40 -12.40 -0.82
N ALA A 28 -14.51 -12.70 0.46
CA ALA A 28 -15.31 -11.97 1.42
C ALA A 28 -14.60 -11.93 2.79
N ALA A 29 -14.97 -11.00 3.64
CA ALA A 29 -14.50 -10.97 5.01
C ALA A 29 -15.60 -11.54 5.93
N VAL A 30 -15.19 -12.40 6.87
CA VAL A 30 -16.02 -12.81 7.98
C VAL A 30 -15.67 -11.97 9.19
N ILE A 31 -16.63 -11.19 9.65
CA ILE A 31 -16.44 -10.23 10.75
C ILE A 31 -17.20 -10.75 11.95
N THR A 32 -16.52 -10.89 13.08
CA THR A 32 -17.18 -11.08 14.38
C THR A 32 -17.22 -9.71 15.06
N THR A 33 -18.43 -9.22 15.38
CA THR A 33 -18.55 -7.96 16.13
C THR A 33 -18.17 -8.17 17.59
N GLY A 34 -17.70 -7.13 18.24
CA GLY A 34 -17.72 -7.07 19.69
C GLY A 34 -19.16 -7.12 20.23
N THR A 35 -19.30 -6.98 21.54
CA THR A 35 -20.62 -6.84 22.18
C THR A 35 -21.20 -5.46 21.85
N ILE A 36 -22.41 -5.42 21.30
CA ILE A 36 -23.14 -4.19 20.97
C ILE A 36 -24.48 -4.18 21.73
N GLU A 37 -24.99 -2.99 22.06
CA GLU A 37 -26.34 -2.84 22.62
C GLU A 37 -27.36 -2.93 21.49
N GLN A 38 -28.27 -3.92 21.58
CA GLN A 38 -29.25 -4.19 20.54
C GLN A 38 -30.46 -4.92 21.10
N GLU A 39 -31.66 -4.37 20.95
CA GLU A 39 -32.90 -5.03 21.34
C GLU A 39 -33.27 -6.18 20.40
N PRO A 40 -33.80 -7.29 20.93
CA PRO A 40 -34.27 -8.40 20.12
C PRO A 40 -35.38 -7.99 19.16
N GLY A 41 -35.28 -8.44 17.91
CA GLY A 41 -36.29 -8.17 16.88
C GLY A 41 -36.15 -6.84 16.15
N GLN A 42 -35.20 -5.99 16.52
CA GLN A 42 -34.78 -4.85 15.71
C GLN A 42 -33.56 -5.27 14.89
N PRO A 43 -33.62 -5.18 13.54
CA PRO A 43 -32.44 -5.44 12.72
C PRO A 43 -31.38 -4.38 13.04
N PRO A 44 -30.12 -4.77 13.25
CA PRO A 44 -29.05 -3.79 13.43
C PRO A 44 -28.89 -2.96 12.15
N GLU A 45 -28.56 -1.68 12.30
CA GLU A 45 -28.11 -0.90 11.16
C GLU A 45 -26.69 -1.37 10.78
N TYR A 46 -26.61 -2.23 9.78
CA TYR A 46 -25.34 -2.83 9.33
C TYR A 46 -24.30 -1.78 8.93
N ALA A 47 -24.74 -0.62 8.47
CA ALA A 47 -23.86 0.51 8.21
C ALA A 47 -23.11 0.94 9.47
N ASP A 48 -23.78 0.97 10.63
CA ASP A 48 -23.14 1.35 11.89
C ASP A 48 -22.20 0.26 12.41
N ILE A 49 -22.55 -1.01 12.19
CA ILE A 49 -21.63 -2.11 12.52
C ILE A 49 -20.36 -2.01 11.65
N LEU A 50 -20.49 -1.78 10.34
CA LEU A 50 -19.34 -1.60 9.45
C LEU A 50 -18.48 -0.41 9.88
N ARG A 51 -19.08 0.72 10.20
CA ARG A 51 -18.36 1.91 10.72
C ARG A 51 -17.64 1.62 12.04
N SER A 52 -18.28 0.90 12.96
CA SER A 52 -17.69 0.58 14.28
C SER A 52 -16.43 -0.28 14.20
N ILE A 53 -16.26 -1.02 13.10
CA ILE A 53 -15.09 -1.86 12.81
C ILE A 53 -14.16 -1.22 11.77
N GLY A 54 -14.34 0.10 11.49
CA GLY A 54 -13.49 0.86 10.57
C GLY A 54 -13.71 0.53 9.08
N ARG A 55 -14.91 0.05 8.71
CA ARG A 55 -15.27 -0.24 7.32
C ARG A 55 -16.29 0.76 6.79
N ASP A 56 -16.10 1.19 5.55
CA ASP A 56 -17.01 2.10 4.86
C ASP A 56 -18.24 1.32 4.32
N PRO A 57 -19.46 1.61 4.78
CA PRO A 57 -20.67 0.92 4.31
C PRO A 57 -21.01 1.18 2.85
N GLU A 58 -20.44 2.22 2.22
CA GLU A 58 -20.62 2.45 0.79
C GLU A 58 -19.74 1.51 -0.06
N ARG A 59 -18.69 0.96 0.53
CA ARG A 59 -17.72 0.07 -0.14
C ARG A 59 -17.96 -1.42 0.14
N PHE A 60 -18.74 -1.75 1.15
CA PHE A 60 -19.02 -3.12 1.56
C PHE A 60 -20.51 -3.37 1.71
N ARG A 61 -20.98 -4.54 1.26
CA ARG A 61 -22.34 -5.01 1.50
C ARG A 61 -22.34 -6.21 2.43
N LEU A 62 -23.41 -6.34 3.22
CA LEU A 62 -23.67 -7.54 3.96
C LEU A 62 -24.09 -8.66 3.00
N ALA A 63 -23.30 -9.75 2.95
CA ALA A 63 -23.62 -10.93 2.14
C ALA A 63 -24.44 -11.94 2.94
N ALA A 64 -24.12 -12.16 4.21
CA ALA A 64 -24.86 -13.06 5.09
C ALA A 64 -24.63 -12.77 6.57
N ILE A 65 -25.61 -13.09 7.40
CA ILE A 65 -25.46 -13.23 8.85
C ILE A 65 -25.15 -14.70 9.10
N LEU A 66 -23.94 -15.01 9.54
CA LEU A 66 -23.51 -16.39 9.80
C LEU A 66 -23.93 -16.87 11.18
N TYR A 67 -23.99 -15.94 12.12
CA TYR A 67 -24.37 -16.21 13.49
C TYR A 67 -24.83 -14.92 14.18
N GLU A 68 -25.85 -15.02 15.01
CA GLU A 68 -26.26 -13.95 15.90
C GLU A 68 -26.57 -14.50 17.29
N LYS A 69 -26.27 -13.73 18.31
CA LYS A 69 -26.57 -14.05 19.69
C LYS A 69 -27.05 -12.80 20.41
N HIS A 70 -28.16 -12.94 21.12
CA HIS A 70 -28.71 -11.91 21.98
C HIS A 70 -28.78 -12.42 23.43
N TRP A 71 -28.51 -11.52 24.37
CA TRP A 71 -28.67 -11.83 25.80
C TRP A 71 -28.99 -10.56 26.60
N GLU A 72 -29.75 -10.74 27.68
CA GLU A 72 -30.10 -9.66 28.57
C GLU A 72 -29.06 -9.58 29.71
N VAL A 73 -28.56 -8.39 29.98
CA VAL A 73 -27.71 -8.10 31.14
C VAL A 73 -28.47 -7.16 32.05
N ALA A 74 -28.56 -7.53 33.33
CA ALA A 74 -29.12 -6.68 34.37
C ALA A 74 -27.97 -6.13 35.24
N ALA A 75 -27.73 -4.84 35.17
CA ALA A 75 -26.70 -4.17 35.94
C ALA A 75 -27.28 -2.96 36.67
N ARG A 76 -26.72 -2.63 37.83
CA ARG A 76 -26.98 -1.38 38.49
C ARG A 76 -25.88 -0.39 38.17
N GLU A 77 -26.28 0.80 37.77
CA GLU A 77 -25.33 1.87 37.50
C GLU A 77 -24.67 2.30 38.82
N LEU A 78 -23.34 2.36 38.81
CA LEU A 78 -22.57 2.91 39.91
C LEU A 78 -22.76 4.43 39.92
N LEU A 79 -23.40 4.96 40.99
CA LEU A 79 -23.61 6.39 41.12
C LEU A 79 -22.27 7.09 41.38
N ARG A 80 -22.07 8.20 40.66
CA ARG A 80 -20.86 9.02 40.80
C ARG A 80 -21.23 10.41 41.29
N ASP A 81 -20.31 11.04 41.99
CA ASP A 81 -20.43 12.44 42.43
C ASP A 81 -20.09 13.43 41.29
N GLU A 82 -20.15 14.73 41.61
CA GLU A 82 -19.83 15.79 40.62
C GLU A 82 -18.37 15.78 40.16
N ALA A 83 -17.47 15.10 40.89
CA ALA A 83 -16.06 14.92 40.51
C ALA A 83 -15.83 13.63 39.68
N GLY A 84 -16.90 12.82 39.45
CA GLY A 84 -16.82 11.57 38.72
C GLY A 84 -16.36 10.36 39.56
N GLU A 85 -16.18 10.53 40.86
CA GLU A 85 -15.79 9.45 41.78
C GLU A 85 -17.01 8.66 42.23
N PRO A 86 -16.86 7.35 42.57
CA PRO A 86 -17.93 6.53 43.08
C PRO A 86 -18.54 7.12 44.40
N GLN A 87 -19.86 7.30 44.45
CA GLN A 87 -20.52 7.65 45.69
C GLN A 87 -20.42 6.50 46.67
N ILE A 88 -20.02 6.81 47.89
CA ILE A 88 -19.86 5.84 48.98
C ILE A 88 -20.90 6.16 50.09
N ASP A 89 -21.60 5.14 50.56
CA ASP A 89 -22.56 5.30 51.67
C ASP A 89 -21.85 5.44 53.03
N ALA A 90 -22.64 5.72 54.09
CA ALA A 90 -22.12 5.88 55.43
C ALA A 90 -21.42 4.62 56.00
N SER A 91 -21.54 3.47 55.34
CA SER A 91 -20.88 2.22 55.73
C SER A 91 -19.61 1.93 54.88
N GLY A 92 -19.23 2.85 53.98
CA GLY A 92 -18.05 2.71 53.10
C GLY A 92 -18.30 1.86 51.88
N LYS A 93 -19.57 1.59 51.50
CA LYS A 93 -19.90 0.82 50.29
C LYS A 93 -20.34 1.73 49.16
N ALA A 94 -20.00 1.32 47.93
CA ALA A 94 -20.43 2.02 46.74
C ALA A 94 -21.97 2.03 46.61
N VAL A 95 -22.51 3.18 46.23
CA VAL A 95 -23.96 3.38 46.03
C VAL A 95 -24.30 3.10 44.59
N TYR A 96 -25.30 2.27 44.37
CA TYR A 96 -25.79 1.88 43.05
C TYR A 96 -27.19 2.42 42.81
N GLY A 97 -27.47 2.86 41.61
CA GLY A 97 -28.77 3.25 41.12
C GLY A 97 -29.74 2.08 40.88
N ASP A 98 -30.79 2.37 40.16
CA ASP A 98 -31.80 1.38 39.79
C ASP A 98 -31.23 0.27 38.90
N LEU A 99 -31.86 -0.91 38.98
CA LEU A 99 -31.51 -2.02 38.09
C LEU A 99 -31.93 -1.69 36.67
N ARG A 100 -30.96 -1.53 35.78
CA ARG A 100 -31.21 -1.41 34.37
C ARG A 100 -31.01 -2.76 33.67
N LYS A 101 -31.91 -3.08 32.78
CA LYS A 101 -31.81 -4.24 31.90
C LYS A 101 -31.45 -3.74 30.51
N THR A 102 -30.38 -4.24 29.97
CA THR A 102 -29.89 -3.88 28.62
C THR A 102 -29.76 -5.16 27.81
N TRP A 103 -30.27 -5.13 26.58
CA TRP A 103 -30.05 -6.21 25.63
C TRP A 103 -28.73 -5.99 24.92
N LEU A 104 -27.95 -7.05 24.86
CA LEU A 104 -26.67 -7.10 24.18
C LEU A 104 -26.74 -8.09 23.04
N ALA A 105 -25.97 -7.85 21.98
CA ALA A 105 -25.86 -8.74 20.84
C ALA A 105 -24.42 -8.87 20.38
N SER A 106 -24.12 -9.97 19.71
CA SER A 106 -22.90 -10.18 18.96
C SER A 106 -23.23 -10.90 17.66
N TYR A 107 -22.63 -10.48 16.57
CA TYR A 107 -22.87 -10.98 15.24
C TYR A 107 -21.59 -11.55 14.62
N LYS A 108 -21.74 -12.63 13.85
CA LYS A 108 -20.73 -13.07 12.88
C LYS A 108 -21.31 -12.82 11.49
N LEU A 109 -20.71 -11.90 10.76
CA LEU A 109 -21.23 -11.37 9.49
C LEU A 109 -20.27 -11.73 8.36
N ARG A 110 -20.82 -12.07 7.21
CA ARG A 110 -20.08 -12.13 5.96
C ARG A 110 -20.32 -10.85 5.17
N VAL A 111 -19.27 -10.11 4.88
CA VAL A 111 -19.32 -8.89 4.08
C VAL A 111 -18.52 -9.05 2.80
N GLU A 112 -19.02 -8.45 1.72
CA GLU A 112 -18.39 -8.47 0.41
C GLU A 112 -18.19 -7.03 -0.06
N PRO A 113 -17.09 -6.72 -0.77
CA PRO A 113 -16.95 -5.43 -1.43
C PRO A 113 -18.09 -5.18 -2.41
N ILE A 114 -18.62 -3.97 -2.48
CA ILE A 114 -19.68 -3.59 -3.41
C ILE A 114 -19.16 -3.58 -4.85
N ASP A 115 -17.88 -3.23 -5.04
CA ASP A 115 -17.17 -3.23 -6.32
C ASP A 115 -15.90 -4.08 -6.25
N ALA A 116 -16.03 -5.38 -6.14
CA ALA A 116 -14.97 -6.27 -6.58
C ALA A 116 -15.01 -6.25 -8.12
N GLY A 117 -14.34 -5.25 -8.75
CA GLY A 117 -14.24 -5.17 -10.20
C GLY A 117 -13.90 -6.55 -10.77
N GLY A 118 -14.83 -7.14 -11.52
CA GLY A 118 -14.71 -8.45 -12.13
C GLY A 118 -13.96 -8.38 -13.48
N PRO A 119 -14.21 -9.33 -14.38
CA PRO A 119 -13.68 -9.32 -15.76
C PRO A 119 -13.88 -7.99 -16.51
N ALA A 120 -14.96 -7.24 -16.17
CA ALA A 120 -15.24 -5.91 -16.70
C ALA A 120 -14.12 -4.89 -16.47
N ASP A 121 -13.33 -5.02 -15.39
CA ASP A 121 -12.18 -4.14 -15.13
C ASP A 121 -11.07 -4.28 -16.17
N LEU A 122 -10.77 -5.50 -16.59
CA LEU A 122 -9.79 -5.75 -17.64
C LEU A 122 -10.31 -5.29 -19.01
N GLU A 123 -11.60 -5.50 -19.29
CA GLU A 123 -12.22 -5.05 -20.53
C GLU A 123 -12.22 -3.52 -20.65
N GLU A 124 -12.52 -2.82 -19.56
CA GLU A 124 -12.46 -1.36 -19.50
C GLU A 124 -11.04 -0.84 -19.72
N LEU A 125 -10.05 -1.43 -19.05
CA LEU A 125 -8.64 -1.09 -19.22
C LEU A 125 -8.20 -1.26 -20.68
N VAL A 126 -8.53 -2.41 -21.29
CA VAL A 126 -8.21 -2.70 -22.69
C VAL A 126 -8.93 -1.74 -23.62
N ALA A 127 -10.21 -1.42 -23.38
CA ALA A 127 -10.97 -0.48 -24.19
C ALA A 127 -10.38 0.94 -24.09
N ASN A 128 -9.94 1.36 -22.92
CA ASN A 128 -9.29 2.65 -22.69
C ASN A 128 -7.94 2.71 -23.43
N ALA A 129 -7.12 1.65 -23.30
CA ALA A 129 -5.86 1.56 -24.01
C ALA A 129 -6.03 1.64 -25.54
N ARG A 130 -7.03 0.94 -26.09
CA ARG A 130 -7.32 0.96 -27.54
C ARG A 130 -7.79 2.32 -28.06
N ARG A 131 -8.43 3.14 -27.21
CA ARG A 131 -8.95 4.47 -27.60
C ARG A 131 -7.93 5.58 -27.48
N ARG A 132 -6.79 5.34 -26.83
CA ARG A 132 -5.77 6.37 -26.61
C ARG A 132 -5.14 6.80 -27.93
N GLU A 133 -4.92 8.10 -28.09
CA GLU A 133 -4.17 8.69 -29.19
C GLU A 133 -2.78 9.12 -28.70
N PHE A 134 -1.80 9.08 -29.61
CA PHE A 134 -0.42 9.48 -29.32
C PHE A 134 -0.29 11.01 -29.30
N GLU A 135 0.28 11.54 -28.23
CA GLU A 135 0.70 12.95 -28.12
C GLU A 135 2.22 13.03 -28.17
N ASN A 136 2.79 13.68 -29.18
CA ASN A 136 4.24 13.88 -29.29
C ASN A 136 4.63 15.27 -28.80
N TYR A 137 5.67 15.39 -27.98
CA TYR A 137 6.05 16.67 -27.38
C TYR A 137 7.18 17.40 -28.12
N ALA A 138 8.07 16.81 -28.85
CA ALA A 138 9.10 17.55 -29.59
C ALA A 138 10.04 16.69 -30.43
N ASP A 139 10.63 17.32 -31.48
CA ASP A 139 11.87 16.86 -32.11
C ASP A 139 13.07 17.22 -31.22
N VAL A 140 13.94 16.26 -30.99
CA VAL A 140 15.09 16.42 -30.11
C VAL A 140 16.38 16.38 -30.90
N THR A 141 17.19 17.44 -30.79
CA THR A 141 18.53 17.53 -31.42
C THR A 141 19.63 17.58 -30.36
N GLY A 142 20.78 16.93 -30.60
CA GLY A 142 21.93 16.91 -29.71
C GLY A 142 21.93 15.74 -28.72
N ARG A 143 22.46 15.98 -27.49
CA ARG A 143 22.39 15.01 -26.39
C ARG A 143 21.16 15.30 -25.53
N PRO A 144 20.05 14.59 -25.74
CA PRO A 144 18.80 14.90 -25.08
C PRO A 144 18.79 14.44 -23.62
N TYR A 145 17.90 15.05 -22.85
CA TYR A 145 17.59 14.60 -21.49
C TYR A 145 16.58 13.46 -21.52
N TRP A 146 16.65 12.64 -20.49
CA TRP A 146 15.57 11.71 -20.09
C TRP A 146 14.92 12.23 -18.84
N PHE A 147 13.59 12.29 -18.86
CA PHE A 147 12.81 12.64 -17.68
C PHE A 147 12.51 11.36 -16.90
N VAL A 148 12.79 11.36 -15.61
CA VAL A 148 12.49 10.21 -14.73
C VAL A 148 11.36 10.58 -13.79
N PHE A 149 10.41 9.66 -13.67
CA PHE A 149 9.44 9.60 -12.58
C PHE A 149 9.67 8.31 -11.80
N GLN A 150 10.27 8.42 -10.61
CA GLN A 150 10.54 7.29 -9.72
C GLN A 150 9.46 7.19 -8.66
N ALA A 151 8.75 6.07 -8.62
CA ALA A 151 7.59 5.79 -7.76
C ALA A 151 7.69 4.39 -7.16
N GLY A 152 8.43 4.25 -6.08
CA GLY A 152 8.51 3.03 -5.28
C GLY A 152 7.68 3.12 -4.02
N ASP A 153 7.58 2.02 -3.29
CA ASP A 153 6.96 1.96 -1.96
C ASP A 153 5.53 2.53 -1.95
N LEU A 154 4.70 2.11 -2.94
CA LEU A 154 3.29 2.47 -2.95
C LEU A 154 2.56 1.77 -1.81
N GLN A 155 2.90 0.51 -1.56
CA GLN A 155 2.26 -0.34 -0.55
C GLN A 155 0.72 -0.27 -0.62
N LEU A 156 0.17 -0.42 -1.84
CA LEU A 156 -1.28 -0.41 -2.07
C LEU A 156 -1.97 -1.47 -1.20
N GLY A 157 -3.06 -1.09 -0.59
CA GLY A 157 -3.79 -1.93 0.37
C GLY A 157 -3.44 -1.67 1.83
N LYS A 158 -2.36 -0.95 2.13
CA LYS A 158 -1.94 -0.66 3.49
C LYS A 158 -2.90 0.30 4.18
N VAL A 159 -3.17 -0.03 5.45
CA VAL A 159 -3.92 0.82 6.37
C VAL A 159 -3.04 1.16 7.56
N SER A 160 -3.05 2.41 7.95
CA SER A 160 -2.44 2.90 9.17
C SER A 160 -3.36 3.93 9.83
N ARG A 161 -2.99 4.39 11.02
CA ARG A 161 -3.67 5.49 11.69
C ARG A 161 -3.73 6.78 10.84
N ASP A 162 -2.79 6.97 9.93
CA ASP A 162 -2.58 8.22 9.20
C ASP A 162 -3.13 8.17 7.77
N GLY A 163 -3.77 7.07 7.39
CA GLY A 163 -4.42 6.91 6.10
C GLY A 163 -4.54 5.47 5.63
N SER A 164 -5.14 5.34 4.48
CA SER A 164 -5.52 4.09 3.82
C SER A 164 -5.10 4.09 2.36
N THR A 165 -5.51 3.09 1.63
CA THR A 165 -5.30 2.98 0.18
C THR A 165 -5.81 4.20 -0.60
N GLU A 166 -6.90 4.82 -0.16
CA GLU A 166 -7.44 6.03 -0.80
C GLU A 166 -6.42 7.15 -0.83
N GLN A 167 -5.80 7.48 0.31
CA GLN A 167 -4.77 8.51 0.39
C GLN A 167 -3.50 8.14 -0.39
N ILE A 168 -3.17 6.86 -0.50
CA ILE A 168 -2.07 6.39 -1.36
C ILE A 168 -2.38 6.67 -2.83
N VAL A 169 -3.59 6.33 -3.29
CA VAL A 169 -4.07 6.58 -4.65
C VAL A 169 -4.10 8.07 -4.97
N ASP A 170 -4.65 8.88 -4.06
CA ASP A 170 -4.70 10.33 -4.21
C ASP A 170 -3.29 10.94 -4.33
N THR A 171 -2.37 10.50 -3.46
CA THR A 171 -0.98 10.97 -3.49
C THR A 171 -0.29 10.57 -4.79
N PHE A 172 -0.49 9.33 -5.25
CA PHE A 172 0.09 8.86 -6.52
C PHE A 172 -0.48 9.64 -7.71
N THR A 173 -1.79 9.79 -7.79
CA THR A 173 -2.46 10.53 -8.87
C THR A 173 -1.99 11.97 -8.92
N ALA A 174 -1.97 12.64 -7.78
CA ALA A 174 -1.46 14.00 -7.68
C ALA A 174 0.03 14.11 -8.06
N SER A 175 0.84 13.10 -7.73
CA SER A 175 2.26 13.04 -8.12
C SER A 175 2.44 12.88 -9.62
N VAL A 176 1.65 12.01 -10.26
CA VAL A 176 1.65 11.84 -11.73
C VAL A 176 1.25 13.13 -12.43
N GLU A 177 0.21 13.81 -11.96
CA GLU A 177 -0.20 15.11 -12.50
C GLU A 177 0.89 16.19 -12.37
N ARG A 178 1.57 16.23 -11.20
CA ARG A 178 2.70 17.15 -10.99
C ARG A 178 3.89 16.80 -11.89
N ALA A 179 4.21 15.51 -12.04
CA ALA A 179 5.23 15.02 -12.95
C ALA A 179 4.93 15.41 -14.40
N LYS A 180 3.68 15.25 -14.85
CA LYS A 180 3.23 15.70 -16.19
C LYS A 180 3.44 17.21 -16.39
N ARG A 181 3.09 18.03 -15.39
CA ARG A 181 3.33 19.49 -15.47
C ARG A 181 4.81 19.80 -15.56
N GLN A 182 5.67 19.14 -14.78
CA GLN A 182 7.11 19.30 -14.85
C GLN A 182 7.68 18.85 -16.20
N LEU A 183 7.27 17.71 -16.72
CA LEU A 183 7.67 17.22 -18.04
C LEU A 183 7.36 18.25 -19.12
N ARG A 184 6.15 18.82 -19.14
CA ARG A 184 5.78 19.88 -20.08
C ARG A 184 6.66 21.14 -19.93
N THR A 185 6.96 21.53 -18.68
CA THR A 185 7.84 22.69 -18.41
C THR A 185 9.27 22.43 -18.87
N MET A 186 9.74 21.17 -18.82
CA MET A 186 11.09 20.79 -19.18
C MET A 186 11.23 20.38 -20.66
N ALA A 187 10.11 20.17 -21.37
CA ALA A 187 10.12 19.79 -22.78
C ALA A 187 11.04 20.68 -23.67
N PRO A 188 11.11 22.02 -23.50
CA PRO A 188 12.00 22.86 -24.28
C PRO A 188 13.50 22.57 -24.08
N LEU A 189 13.89 21.80 -23.08
CA LEU A 189 15.27 21.38 -22.87
C LEU A 189 15.70 20.22 -23.78
N GLY A 190 14.77 19.67 -24.54
CA GLY A 190 14.99 18.50 -25.38
C GLY A 190 14.90 17.18 -24.59
N ILE A 191 13.69 16.69 -24.41
CA ILE A 191 13.42 15.41 -23.73
C ILE A 191 13.28 14.30 -24.79
N ALA A 192 14.20 13.37 -24.85
CA ALA A 192 14.15 12.22 -25.76
C ALA A 192 13.25 11.09 -25.24
N GLY A 193 13.07 11.00 -23.95
CA GLY A 193 12.27 9.93 -23.37
C GLY A 193 11.92 10.14 -21.92
N VAL A 194 11.03 9.29 -21.46
CA VAL A 194 10.58 9.21 -20.07
C VAL A 194 10.91 7.83 -19.51
N GLN A 195 11.41 7.77 -18.30
CA GLN A 195 11.48 6.56 -17.51
C GLN A 195 10.48 6.67 -16.36
N ILE A 196 9.53 5.74 -16.31
CA ILE A 196 8.67 5.49 -15.16
C ILE A 196 9.32 4.34 -14.39
N SER A 197 9.97 4.63 -13.28
CA SER A 197 10.70 3.66 -12.48
C SER A 197 9.92 3.29 -11.24
N MET A 198 9.62 2.02 -11.06
CA MET A 198 8.90 1.47 -9.91
C MET A 198 9.80 0.47 -9.17
N PRO A 199 10.65 0.94 -8.25
CA PRO A 199 11.63 0.11 -7.56
C PRO A 199 11.04 -0.73 -6.41
N GLY A 200 9.90 -1.38 -6.63
CA GLY A 200 9.31 -2.38 -5.74
C GLY A 200 8.42 -1.85 -4.62
N ASP A 201 7.90 -2.78 -3.84
CA ASP A 201 6.87 -2.59 -2.81
C ASP A 201 5.66 -1.83 -3.36
N CYS A 202 5.21 -2.27 -4.54
CA CYS A 202 4.08 -1.67 -5.23
C CYS A 202 2.75 -2.00 -4.54
N ILE A 203 2.64 -3.16 -3.90
CA ILE A 203 1.51 -3.55 -3.06
C ILE A 203 1.99 -3.80 -1.62
N GLU A 204 1.06 -3.77 -0.65
CA GLU A 204 1.38 -4.15 0.74
C GLU A 204 1.56 -5.66 0.88
N GLY A 205 0.85 -6.43 0.05
CA GLY A 205 0.81 -7.87 0.22
C GLY A 205 0.05 -8.28 1.49
N ASN A 206 0.02 -9.57 1.77
CA ASN A 206 -0.60 -10.11 2.99
C ASN A 206 0.36 -10.98 3.82
N GLN A 207 1.58 -11.16 3.36
CA GLN A 207 2.59 -12.06 3.94
C GLN A 207 3.98 -11.41 4.03
N SER A 208 4.05 -10.12 4.26
CA SER A 208 5.33 -9.44 4.44
C SER A 208 5.95 -9.76 5.81
N GLN A 209 7.19 -9.31 6.04
CA GLN A 209 7.88 -9.42 7.31
C GLN A 209 8.10 -10.87 7.82
N ARG A 210 8.62 -11.74 6.95
CA ARG A 210 8.97 -13.14 7.27
C ARG A 210 7.75 -14.03 7.53
N GLY A 211 6.74 -13.91 6.72
CA GLY A 211 5.54 -14.75 6.77
C GLY A 211 4.57 -14.41 7.89
N LYS A 212 4.71 -13.27 8.54
CA LYS A 212 3.70 -12.76 9.45
C LYS A 212 2.49 -12.29 8.64
N ASN A 213 1.32 -12.68 9.09
CA ASN A 213 0.08 -12.21 8.49
C ASN A 213 -0.12 -10.71 8.78
N ASN A 214 -0.05 -9.90 7.75
CA ASN A 214 -0.34 -8.47 7.81
C ASN A 214 -1.80 -8.13 7.52
N GLY A 215 -2.70 -9.12 7.53
CA GLY A 215 -4.10 -8.91 7.21
C GLY A 215 -4.79 -7.81 8.04
N TYR A 216 -4.31 -7.52 9.24
CA TYR A 216 -4.81 -6.42 10.06
C TYR A 216 -4.29 -5.03 9.61
N LEU A 217 -3.25 -4.99 8.80
CA LEU A 217 -2.68 -3.77 8.22
C LEU A 217 -3.12 -3.53 6.78
N THR A 218 -3.97 -4.40 6.23
CA THR A 218 -4.49 -4.30 4.87
C THR A 218 -6.00 -4.21 4.87
N GLU A 219 -6.54 -3.33 4.05
CA GLU A 219 -7.99 -3.19 3.84
C GLU A 219 -8.45 -3.85 2.53
N GLN A 220 -7.52 -4.34 1.72
CA GLN A 220 -7.78 -4.93 0.42
C GLN A 220 -7.16 -6.31 0.29
N SER A 221 -7.85 -7.18 -0.44
CA SER A 221 -7.30 -8.46 -0.88
C SER A 221 -6.17 -8.25 -1.88
N ILE A 222 -5.33 -9.27 -2.07
CA ILE A 222 -4.26 -9.25 -3.07
C ILE A 222 -4.81 -8.93 -4.47
N THR A 223 -5.96 -9.48 -4.81
CA THR A 223 -6.60 -9.25 -6.11
C THR A 223 -7.02 -7.79 -6.31
N GLU A 224 -7.45 -7.11 -5.26
CA GLU A 224 -7.79 -5.69 -5.31
C GLU A 224 -6.53 -4.82 -5.38
N GLN A 225 -5.52 -5.12 -4.56
CA GLN A 225 -4.23 -4.42 -4.57
C GLN A 225 -3.56 -4.50 -5.96
N THR A 226 -3.50 -5.69 -6.55
CA THR A 226 -2.88 -5.90 -7.87
C THR A 226 -3.67 -5.25 -9.00
N ARG A 227 -4.99 -5.28 -8.93
CA ARG A 227 -5.88 -4.61 -9.89
C ARG A 227 -5.71 -3.09 -9.86
N LEU A 228 -5.64 -2.53 -8.65
CA LEU A 228 -5.40 -1.11 -8.45
C LEU A 228 -4.01 -0.71 -8.94
N LEU A 229 -2.98 -1.51 -8.65
CA LEU A 229 -1.62 -1.28 -9.15
C LEU A 229 -1.60 -1.18 -10.68
N ARG A 230 -2.25 -2.11 -11.39
CA ARG A 230 -2.35 -2.09 -12.84
C ARG A 230 -2.99 -0.82 -13.37
N ARG A 231 -4.06 -0.34 -12.73
CA ARG A 231 -4.72 0.92 -13.10
C ARG A 231 -3.82 2.12 -12.89
N LEU A 232 -3.07 2.17 -11.79
CA LEU A 232 -2.13 3.26 -11.51
C LEU A 232 -0.92 3.24 -12.47
N MET A 233 -0.42 2.06 -12.83
CA MET A 233 0.60 1.94 -13.88
C MET A 233 0.10 2.49 -15.22
N MET A 234 -1.14 2.13 -15.63
CA MET A 234 -1.74 2.66 -16.85
C MET A 234 -1.94 4.17 -16.78
N LEU A 235 -2.40 4.70 -15.64
CA LEU A 235 -2.51 6.15 -15.44
C LEU A 235 -1.16 6.85 -15.63
N ALA A 236 -0.09 6.33 -15.04
CA ALA A 236 1.24 6.91 -15.19
C ALA A 236 1.72 6.85 -16.65
N VAL A 237 1.49 5.75 -17.36
CA VAL A 237 1.78 5.62 -18.78
C VAL A 237 0.99 6.63 -19.60
N ASP A 238 -0.32 6.71 -19.40
CA ASP A 238 -1.20 7.62 -20.16
C ASP A 238 -0.81 9.09 -19.96
N GLU A 239 -0.47 9.47 -18.74
CA GLU A 239 -0.15 10.85 -18.42
C GLU A 239 1.29 11.28 -18.80
N LEU A 240 2.23 10.32 -18.89
CA LEU A 240 3.64 10.58 -19.13
C LEU A 240 4.15 10.09 -20.49
N SER A 241 3.27 9.52 -21.35
CA SER A 241 3.66 8.94 -22.64
C SER A 241 3.92 9.95 -23.77
N GLY A 242 3.98 11.24 -23.47
CA GLY A 242 4.16 12.28 -24.49
C GLY A 242 5.59 12.47 -25.01
N ALA A 243 6.54 11.64 -24.62
CA ALA A 243 7.91 11.65 -25.15
C ALA A 243 8.10 10.62 -26.27
N PRO A 244 9.12 10.79 -27.14
CA PRO A 244 9.37 9.86 -28.26
C PRO A 244 9.62 8.40 -27.83
N GLN A 245 10.15 8.19 -26.63
CA GLN A 245 10.37 6.86 -26.04
C GLN A 245 9.97 6.86 -24.58
N VAL A 246 9.30 5.81 -24.13
CA VAL A 246 8.89 5.65 -22.73
C VAL A 246 9.32 4.28 -22.23
N TYR A 247 10.03 4.23 -21.11
CA TYR A 247 10.35 3.01 -20.40
C TYR A 247 9.54 2.93 -19.11
N VAL A 248 8.95 1.77 -18.86
CA VAL A 248 8.29 1.44 -17.59
C VAL A 248 9.09 0.32 -16.94
N ASP A 249 9.91 0.67 -15.97
CA ASP A 249 10.85 -0.22 -15.31
C ASP A 249 10.29 -0.66 -13.95
N VAL A 250 9.99 -1.93 -13.78
CA VAL A 250 9.35 -2.48 -12.60
C VAL A 250 10.18 -3.64 -12.04
N VAL A 251 10.49 -3.56 -10.75
CA VAL A 251 11.08 -4.68 -10.00
C VAL A 251 10.19 -5.02 -8.80
N ASN A 252 10.31 -6.24 -8.28
CA ASN A 252 9.61 -6.60 -7.06
C ASN A 252 10.35 -6.12 -5.82
N GLY A 253 9.61 -5.66 -4.82
CA GLY A 253 10.10 -5.47 -3.47
C GLY A 253 9.84 -6.69 -2.58
N ASN A 254 10.07 -6.54 -1.29
CA ASN A 254 9.81 -7.63 -0.34
C ASN A 254 8.32 -7.80 -0.01
N HIS A 255 7.50 -6.78 -0.23
CA HIS A 255 6.03 -6.86 -0.09
C HIS A 255 5.34 -7.43 -1.34
N ASP A 256 5.99 -7.39 -2.51
CA ASP A 256 5.42 -7.89 -3.77
C ASP A 256 5.52 -9.41 -3.94
N ARG A 257 6.09 -10.14 -2.99
CA ARG A 257 6.29 -11.59 -3.08
C ARG A 257 4.96 -12.32 -3.10
N SER A 258 4.83 -13.28 -3.99
CA SER A 258 3.66 -14.16 -4.07
C SER A 258 3.60 -15.16 -2.90
N GLN A 259 4.76 -15.54 -2.35
CA GLN A 259 4.93 -16.44 -1.22
C GLN A 259 6.11 -15.97 -0.34
N GLU A 260 5.90 -15.91 0.97
CA GLU A 260 6.96 -15.54 1.92
C GLU A 260 7.61 -16.77 2.58
N GLN A 261 6.84 -17.83 2.79
CA GLN A 261 7.33 -19.06 3.43
C GLN A 261 8.04 -20.01 2.46
N LEU A 262 7.70 -19.94 1.18
CA LEU A 262 8.36 -20.69 0.13
C LEU A 262 9.34 -19.77 -0.60
N ASN A 263 10.53 -20.28 -0.89
CA ASN A 263 11.47 -19.56 -1.71
C ASN A 263 10.92 -19.42 -3.13
N THR A 264 10.53 -18.20 -3.49
CA THR A 264 10.21 -17.83 -4.87
C THR A 264 11.42 -17.19 -5.55
N TRP A 265 11.42 -17.14 -6.86
CA TRP A 265 12.46 -16.41 -7.58
C TRP A 265 12.33 -14.91 -7.35
N PRO A 266 13.42 -14.15 -7.23
CA PRO A 266 13.36 -12.70 -6.95
C PRO A 266 12.56 -11.89 -7.99
N GLY A 267 12.58 -12.31 -9.27
CA GLY A 267 11.82 -11.67 -10.33
C GLY A 267 10.37 -12.13 -10.44
N ASP A 268 9.94 -13.09 -9.62
CA ASP A 268 8.58 -13.65 -9.60
C ASP A 268 7.77 -13.01 -8.46
N GLY A 269 6.92 -12.06 -8.78
CA GLY A 269 6.12 -11.35 -7.79
C GLY A 269 4.96 -10.55 -8.40
N TRP A 270 4.16 -9.96 -7.54
CA TRP A 270 2.94 -9.28 -7.94
C TRP A 270 3.18 -8.02 -8.77
N ALA A 271 4.25 -7.27 -8.51
CA ALA A 271 4.56 -6.07 -9.28
C ALA A 271 4.94 -6.41 -10.71
N THR A 272 5.80 -7.41 -10.92
CA THR A 272 6.20 -7.86 -12.26
C THR A 272 5.04 -8.50 -13.01
N GLU A 273 4.16 -9.25 -12.35
CA GLU A 273 2.95 -9.80 -12.97
C GLU A 273 2.04 -8.67 -13.51
N GLN A 274 1.83 -7.60 -12.73
CA GLN A 274 1.02 -6.48 -13.19
C GLN A 274 1.70 -5.69 -14.31
N ALA A 275 3.02 -5.58 -14.29
CA ALA A 275 3.78 -4.98 -15.39
C ALA A 275 3.63 -5.77 -16.70
N ILE A 276 3.64 -7.11 -16.65
CA ILE A 276 3.35 -7.97 -17.80
C ILE A 276 1.93 -7.72 -18.32
N ALA A 277 0.94 -7.71 -17.44
CA ALA A 277 -0.46 -7.45 -17.80
C ALA A 277 -0.64 -6.07 -18.47
N VAL A 278 0.06 -5.03 -17.98
CA VAL A 278 0.09 -3.71 -18.59
C VAL A 278 0.76 -3.78 -19.98
N SER A 279 1.92 -4.42 -20.09
CA SER A 279 2.61 -4.61 -21.38
C SER A 279 1.70 -5.25 -22.43
N ASP A 280 0.94 -6.28 -22.04
CA ASP A 280 0.03 -6.97 -22.96
C ASP A 280 -1.15 -6.07 -23.36
N ALA A 281 -1.67 -5.25 -22.44
CA ALA A 281 -2.71 -4.27 -22.77
C ALA A 281 -2.20 -3.20 -23.76
N LEU A 282 -0.99 -2.66 -23.57
CA LEU A 282 -0.39 -1.65 -24.43
C LEU A 282 -0.18 -2.15 -25.87
N LYS A 283 0.20 -3.41 -26.03
CA LYS A 283 0.38 -4.06 -27.36
C LYS A 283 -0.91 -4.11 -28.18
N LEU A 284 -2.08 -3.97 -27.57
CA LEU A 284 -3.37 -3.95 -28.26
C LEU A 284 -3.63 -2.64 -29.00
N ASN A 285 -2.86 -1.58 -28.72
CA ASN A 285 -2.92 -0.32 -29.45
C ASN A 285 -1.49 0.19 -29.76
N PRO A 286 -0.80 -0.43 -30.71
CA PRO A 286 0.57 -0.04 -31.05
C PRO A 286 0.65 1.38 -31.65
N THR A 287 -0.44 1.90 -32.19
CA THR A 287 -0.49 3.28 -32.69
C THR A 287 -0.32 4.29 -31.55
N ALA A 288 -0.95 4.06 -30.40
CA ALA A 288 -0.83 4.94 -29.25
C ALA A 288 0.38 4.65 -28.38
N TYR A 289 0.77 3.36 -28.24
CA TYR A 289 1.76 2.93 -27.26
C TYR A 289 2.98 2.21 -27.84
N GLY A 290 3.16 2.18 -29.15
CA GLY A 290 4.30 1.48 -29.78
C GLY A 290 5.68 2.01 -29.38
N HIS A 291 5.74 3.22 -28.78
CA HIS A 291 6.92 3.84 -28.23
C HIS A 291 7.12 3.56 -26.73
N VAL A 292 6.20 2.84 -26.10
CA VAL A 292 6.24 2.47 -24.67
C VAL A 292 6.76 1.04 -24.54
N GLU A 293 7.83 0.87 -23.79
CA GLU A 293 8.42 -0.43 -23.48
C GLU A 293 8.36 -0.69 -21.97
N VAL A 294 7.69 -1.77 -21.58
CA VAL A 294 7.67 -2.25 -20.19
C VAL A 294 8.82 -3.23 -20.01
N ARG A 295 9.70 -2.95 -19.05
CA ARG A 295 10.88 -3.76 -18.74
C ARG A 295 10.79 -4.30 -17.30
N ILE A 296 11.08 -5.58 -17.17
CA ILE A 296 11.12 -6.30 -15.89
C ILE A 296 12.41 -7.14 -15.82
N PRO A 297 12.90 -7.47 -14.64
CA PRO A 297 14.02 -8.40 -14.51
C PRO A 297 13.62 -9.81 -14.96
N ASP A 298 14.62 -10.62 -15.28
CA ASP A 298 14.38 -12.06 -15.40
C ASP A 298 13.99 -12.66 -14.04
N LYS A 299 13.40 -13.85 -14.05
CA LYS A 299 12.88 -14.49 -12.83
C LYS A 299 13.95 -14.76 -11.75
N TRP A 300 15.24 -14.82 -12.13
CA TRP A 300 16.33 -15.08 -11.22
C TRP A 300 16.87 -13.82 -10.52
N SER A 301 16.48 -12.64 -10.97
CA SER A 301 17.02 -11.36 -10.51
C SER A 301 15.98 -10.50 -9.80
N GLY A 302 16.34 -9.95 -8.65
CA GLY A 302 15.56 -8.94 -7.93
C GLY A 302 15.93 -7.50 -8.30
N CYS A 303 16.74 -7.31 -9.33
CA CYS A 303 17.12 -6.01 -9.89
C CYS A 303 17.33 -6.12 -11.39
N MET A 304 17.30 -4.99 -12.08
CA MET A 304 17.68 -4.92 -13.49
C MET A 304 18.61 -3.74 -13.75
N THR A 305 19.53 -3.92 -14.68
CA THR A 305 20.43 -2.87 -15.14
C THR A 305 20.16 -2.62 -16.62
N VAL A 306 19.72 -1.43 -16.93
CA VAL A 306 19.17 -1.06 -18.23
C VAL A 306 19.69 0.29 -18.71
N PRO A 307 19.80 0.52 -20.01
CA PRO A 307 20.07 1.86 -20.55
C PRO A 307 18.81 2.74 -20.43
N VAL A 308 19.02 3.98 -20.04
CA VAL A 308 18.05 5.07 -20.12
C VAL A 308 18.73 6.21 -20.86
N GLY A 309 18.51 6.27 -22.17
CA GLY A 309 19.31 7.08 -23.05
C GLY A 309 20.78 6.63 -23.06
N ASP A 310 21.66 7.55 -22.78
CA ASP A 310 23.11 7.31 -22.67
C ASP A 310 23.59 7.02 -21.22
N THR A 311 22.65 6.83 -20.30
CA THR A 311 22.92 6.53 -18.88
C THR A 311 22.58 5.08 -18.57
N VAL A 312 23.50 4.36 -17.91
CA VAL A 312 23.24 3.02 -17.41
C VAL A 312 22.64 3.11 -16.00
N VAL A 313 21.42 2.63 -15.86
CA VAL A 313 20.62 2.69 -14.62
C VAL A 313 20.39 1.30 -14.06
N THR A 314 20.55 1.13 -12.76
CA THR A 314 20.07 -0.05 -12.05
C THR A 314 18.82 0.31 -11.26
N VAL A 315 17.75 -0.44 -11.47
CA VAL A 315 16.52 -0.39 -10.68
C VAL A 315 16.51 -1.59 -9.74
N VAL A 316 16.38 -1.32 -8.45
CA VAL A 316 16.43 -2.34 -7.39
C VAL A 316 15.62 -1.87 -6.19
N HIS A 317 14.99 -2.78 -5.44
CA HIS A 317 14.15 -2.32 -4.33
C HIS A 317 14.94 -1.73 -3.16
N GLY A 318 16.01 -2.37 -2.71
CA GLY A 318 16.83 -1.89 -1.59
C GLY A 318 16.81 -2.76 -0.34
N HIS A 319 15.94 -3.77 -0.28
CA HIS A 319 15.94 -4.78 0.80
C HIS A 319 17.16 -5.70 0.77
N GLN A 320 17.97 -5.62 -0.30
CA GLN A 320 19.18 -6.40 -0.50
C GLN A 320 20.34 -5.94 0.40
N TRP A 321 20.21 -4.79 1.05
CA TRP A 321 21.26 -4.25 1.95
C TRP A 321 20.65 -3.63 3.21
N PRO A 322 21.41 -3.56 4.32
CA PRO A 322 21.03 -2.81 5.51
C PRO A 322 20.98 -1.30 5.23
N ARG A 323 20.23 -0.54 6.04
CA ARG A 323 20.13 0.91 5.90
C ARG A 323 21.52 1.57 5.81
N ASN A 324 21.68 2.52 4.89
CA ASN A 324 22.93 3.24 4.61
C ASN A 324 24.08 2.34 4.08
N LYS A 325 23.77 1.18 3.47
CA LYS A 325 24.75 0.24 2.91
C LYS A 325 24.57 0.01 1.40
N ALA A 326 23.91 0.92 0.71
CA ALA A 326 23.69 0.82 -0.73
C ALA A 326 25.01 0.81 -1.51
N LEU A 327 25.96 1.67 -1.12
CA LEU A 327 27.29 1.71 -1.75
C LEU A 327 28.08 0.42 -1.53
N ASP A 328 28.03 -0.16 -0.32
CA ASP A 328 28.70 -1.43 -0.03
C ASP A 328 28.13 -2.58 -0.90
N TRP A 329 26.81 -2.56 -1.12
CA TRP A 329 26.18 -3.51 -2.04
C TRP A 329 26.65 -3.30 -3.48
N LEU A 330 26.66 -2.07 -3.96
CA LEU A 330 27.09 -1.73 -5.33
C LEU A 330 28.56 -2.10 -5.57
N ALA A 331 29.42 -1.86 -4.58
CA ALA A 331 30.83 -2.26 -4.64
C ALA A 331 30.99 -3.77 -4.80
N LYS A 332 30.20 -4.57 -4.07
CA LYS A 332 30.18 -6.02 -4.22
C LYS A 332 29.72 -6.44 -5.61
N GLN A 333 28.68 -5.78 -6.16
CA GLN A 333 28.24 -6.05 -7.54
C GLN A 333 29.38 -5.80 -8.55
N ALA A 334 30.11 -4.71 -8.38
CA ALA A 334 31.25 -4.39 -9.25
C ALA A 334 32.40 -5.40 -9.12
N VAL A 335 32.77 -5.79 -7.91
CA VAL A 335 33.83 -6.79 -7.66
C VAL A 335 33.49 -8.14 -8.30
N HIS A 336 32.23 -8.52 -8.30
CA HIS A 336 31.76 -9.78 -8.89
C HIS A 336 31.30 -9.66 -10.34
N ASN A 337 31.61 -8.55 -11.02
CA ASN A 337 31.24 -8.29 -12.41
C ASN A 337 29.74 -8.48 -12.70
N GLN A 338 28.89 -8.16 -11.71
CA GLN A 338 27.46 -8.16 -11.92
C GLN A 338 27.02 -6.90 -12.69
N PRO A 339 25.95 -6.94 -13.49
CA PRO A 339 25.51 -5.79 -14.30
C PRO A 339 25.34 -4.51 -13.50
N ALA A 340 24.79 -4.59 -12.28
CA ALA A 340 24.59 -3.44 -11.41
C ALA A 340 25.88 -2.68 -11.08
N GLY A 341 27.03 -3.38 -11.06
CA GLY A 341 28.34 -2.77 -10.84
C GLY A 341 28.76 -1.76 -11.90
N ALA A 342 28.22 -1.89 -13.12
CA ALA A 342 28.49 -0.98 -14.23
C ALA A 342 27.57 0.26 -14.25
N SER A 343 26.50 0.30 -13.47
CA SER A 343 25.53 1.41 -13.48
C SER A 343 26.15 2.73 -13.03
N GLN A 344 25.70 3.81 -13.63
CA GLN A 344 26.00 5.19 -13.25
C GLN A 344 25.00 5.71 -12.23
N VAL A 345 23.74 5.25 -12.34
CA VAL A 345 22.67 5.62 -11.43
C VAL A 345 22.02 4.36 -10.85
N VAL A 346 21.79 4.34 -9.55
CA VAL A 346 21.04 3.29 -8.85
C VAL A 346 19.78 3.90 -8.26
N GLN A 347 18.62 3.40 -8.67
CA GLN A 347 17.32 3.80 -8.18
C GLN A 347 16.82 2.75 -7.21
N HIS A 348 16.42 3.16 -6.01
CA HIS A 348 15.88 2.24 -5.02
C HIS A 348 14.74 2.85 -4.17
N GLY A 349 14.02 2.01 -3.45
CA GLY A 349 13.01 2.33 -2.45
C GLY A 349 13.36 1.72 -1.09
N HIS A 350 12.41 1.01 -0.48
CA HIS A 350 12.50 0.20 0.74
C HIS A 350 12.67 1.02 2.04
N TRP A 351 13.52 2.02 2.04
CA TRP A 351 13.83 2.78 3.24
C TRP A 351 12.89 3.93 3.49
N HIS A 352 11.94 4.17 2.57
CA HIS A 352 10.94 5.23 2.61
C HIS A 352 11.55 6.61 2.86
N THR A 353 12.81 6.79 2.51
CA THR A 353 13.56 8.01 2.79
C THR A 353 14.19 8.50 1.50
N TRP A 354 13.83 9.72 1.11
CA TRP A 354 14.51 10.36 0.00
C TRP A 354 15.96 10.64 0.35
N THR A 355 16.86 10.03 -0.40
CA THR A 355 18.30 10.18 -0.27
C THR A 355 18.95 10.30 -1.63
N VAL A 356 20.01 11.09 -1.70
CA VAL A 356 20.91 11.13 -2.85
C VAL A 356 22.35 11.01 -2.34
N GLU A 357 23.02 9.97 -2.79
CA GLU A 357 24.41 9.70 -2.43
C GLU A 357 25.26 9.72 -3.70
N GLY A 358 26.09 10.77 -3.84
CA GLY A 358 26.94 10.98 -5.01
C GLY A 358 28.36 10.51 -4.77
N HIS A 359 28.90 9.74 -5.72
CA HIS A 359 30.29 9.29 -5.77
C HIS A 359 30.83 9.58 -7.15
N ALA A 360 32.11 9.78 -7.32
CA ALA A 360 32.80 10.26 -8.53
C ALA A 360 32.12 9.97 -9.88
N THR A 361 31.62 8.75 -10.10
CA THR A 361 30.97 8.32 -11.36
C THR A 361 29.62 7.66 -11.12
N LYS A 362 29.09 7.68 -9.91
CA LYS A 362 27.89 6.95 -9.52
C LYS A 362 27.01 7.80 -8.63
N THR A 363 25.69 7.72 -8.83
CA THR A 363 24.67 8.36 -7.99
C THR A 363 23.66 7.32 -7.54
N LEU A 364 23.45 7.21 -6.22
CA LEU A 364 22.46 6.35 -5.63
C LEU A 364 21.29 7.20 -5.16
N ILE A 365 20.08 6.83 -5.59
CA ILE A 365 18.86 7.64 -5.37
C ILE A 365 17.83 6.76 -4.66
N GLY A 366 17.63 7.02 -3.38
CA GLY A 366 16.53 6.47 -2.61
C GLY A 366 15.27 7.30 -2.80
N GLY A 367 14.17 6.68 -3.18
CA GLY A 367 12.88 7.32 -3.35
C GLY A 367 12.19 7.63 -2.01
N PRO A 368 11.30 8.64 -1.98
CA PRO A 368 10.31 8.77 -0.93
C PRO A 368 9.31 7.61 -1.02
N THR A 369 8.27 7.64 -0.21
CA THR A 369 7.20 6.62 -0.20
C THR A 369 5.86 7.23 -0.58
N PHE A 370 4.90 6.40 -0.97
CA PHE A 370 3.49 6.78 -1.08
C PHE A 370 2.67 6.30 0.11
N ASP A 371 3.21 5.39 0.89
CA ASP A 371 2.51 4.83 2.04
C ASP A 371 2.16 5.91 3.08
N CYS A 372 1.11 5.64 3.86
CA CYS A 372 0.63 6.57 4.88
C CYS A 372 1.37 6.45 6.21
N GLY A 373 2.52 5.76 6.23
CA GLY A 373 3.33 5.55 7.43
C GLY A 373 2.91 4.31 8.23
N SER A 374 3.59 4.08 9.35
CA SER A 374 3.23 3.04 10.29
C SER A 374 3.59 3.44 11.72
N ASP A 375 2.80 2.97 12.69
CA ASP A 375 3.08 3.21 14.11
C ASP A 375 4.43 2.63 14.51
N TYR A 376 4.81 1.47 13.97
CA TYR A 376 6.13 0.87 14.16
C TYR A 376 7.27 1.79 13.74
N PHE A 377 7.16 2.42 12.57
CA PHE A 377 8.20 3.32 12.06
C PHE A 377 8.28 4.58 12.91
N ARG A 378 7.13 5.12 13.30
CA ARG A 378 7.04 6.32 14.15
C ARG A 378 7.64 6.06 15.53
N GLU A 379 7.29 4.94 16.17
CA GLU A 379 7.82 4.58 17.48
C GLU A 379 9.34 4.39 17.47
N ARG A 380 9.87 3.72 16.44
CA ARG A 380 11.29 3.41 16.36
C ARG A 380 12.17 4.51 15.81
N HIS A 381 11.65 5.32 14.91
CA HIS A 381 12.43 6.30 14.15
C HIS A 381 11.98 7.75 14.39
N GLY A 382 10.91 7.96 15.14
CA GLY A 382 10.48 9.27 15.61
C GLY A 382 9.96 10.21 14.53
N GLY A 383 9.72 9.74 13.30
CA GLY A 383 9.37 10.60 12.19
C GLY A 383 8.51 9.95 11.13
N GLU A 384 8.05 10.78 10.21
CA GLU A 384 7.33 10.36 9.01
C GLU A 384 8.20 10.56 7.79
N SER A 385 7.98 9.73 6.78
CA SER A 385 8.61 9.88 5.48
C SER A 385 7.86 10.93 4.64
N ARG A 386 8.57 11.63 3.76
CA ARG A 386 7.91 12.45 2.75
C ARG A 386 7.18 11.56 1.77
N ARG A 387 5.96 11.97 1.40
CA ARG A 387 5.11 11.23 0.46
C ARG A 387 5.18 11.84 -0.92
N GLY A 388 5.14 11.00 -1.94
CA GLY A 388 5.08 11.37 -3.35
C GLY A 388 6.11 10.65 -4.20
N GLY A 389 6.08 10.92 -5.51
CA GLY A 389 7.07 10.48 -6.46
C GLY A 389 8.29 11.39 -6.51
N LEU A 390 9.38 10.90 -7.06
CA LEU A 390 10.58 11.68 -7.31
C LEU A 390 10.73 11.91 -8.82
N THR A 391 10.96 13.16 -9.24
CA THR A 391 11.28 13.48 -10.63
C THR A 391 12.66 14.05 -10.76
N TYR A 392 13.34 13.78 -11.86
CA TYR A 392 14.64 14.35 -12.22
C TYR A 392 14.96 14.15 -13.69
N LEU A 393 16.00 14.83 -14.17
CA LEU A 393 16.54 14.65 -15.51
C LEU A 393 17.84 13.86 -15.46
N LEU A 394 17.98 12.93 -16.42
CA LEU A 394 19.20 12.15 -16.69
C LEU A 394 19.82 12.59 -18.03
N ARG A 395 21.12 12.71 -18.04
CA ARG A 395 21.92 12.87 -19.26
C ARG A 395 23.37 12.49 -18.98
N SER A 396 23.94 11.59 -19.76
CA SER A 396 25.37 11.20 -19.67
C SER A 396 25.81 10.78 -18.26
N GLY A 397 24.96 10.08 -17.54
CA GLY A 397 25.20 9.67 -16.13
C GLY A 397 24.95 10.74 -15.08
N GLU A 398 24.64 11.96 -15.50
CA GLU A 398 24.38 13.09 -14.61
C GLU A 398 22.91 13.23 -14.27
N VAL A 399 22.64 13.52 -12.99
CA VAL A 399 21.31 13.76 -12.44
C VAL A 399 21.13 15.25 -12.16
N SER A 400 20.02 15.81 -12.61
CA SER A 400 19.72 17.23 -12.40
C SER A 400 18.23 17.48 -12.20
N ARG A 401 17.87 18.68 -11.72
CA ARG A 401 16.49 19.17 -11.54
C ARG A 401 15.61 18.21 -10.73
N MET A 402 16.16 17.63 -9.67
CA MET A 402 15.47 16.68 -8.82
C MET A 402 14.45 17.38 -7.91
N GLY A 403 13.27 16.75 -7.76
CA GLY A 403 12.22 17.22 -6.85
C GLY A 403 11.21 16.14 -6.51
N ILE A 404 10.59 16.27 -5.35
CA ILE A 404 9.45 15.43 -4.95
C ILE A 404 8.17 16.06 -5.50
N VAL A 405 7.35 15.24 -6.13
CA VAL A 405 6.07 15.62 -6.75
C VAL A 405 4.88 14.93 -6.06
#